data_0263815bf1cdb300aa4d8f9760d688cb
#
_entry.id   0263815bf1cdb300aa4d8f9760d688cb
#
_cell.length_a   1.000
_cell.length_b   1.000
_cell.length_c   1.000
_cell.angle_alpha   90.00
_cell.angle_beta   90.00
_cell.angle_gamma   90.00
#
_symmetry.space_group_name_H-M   'P 1'
#
loop_
_entity.id
_entity.type
_entity.pdbx_description
1 polymer ?
#
loop_
_entity_poly.entity_id
_entity_poly.type
_entity_poly.pdbx_seq_one_letter_code
_entity_poly.pdbx_strand_id
1 'polypeptide(L)'
;MIGGVPRISSYSVDGKVPYVSVSGAANLNFISGDGVALSADEKGVKISCDLPIEKGTGVASLKANSGNSAKGASSFAEGIGTQTLHDAEHASGKFNVSHNNADKFTDDHADGTIGTAHTVYSIGGGTSDTDRKNLFEVMDNGDIYILFKGKYRRLQTLLDDTFTVSDDNVFTIISDSK
;
A
#
# COMPACT_ATOMS: atom_id res chain seq x y z
N MET A 1 16.82 -52.01 -27.70
CA MET A 1 15.69 -51.51 -26.90
C MET A 1 15.88 -50.04 -26.65
N ILE A 2 15.12 -49.18 -27.28
CA ILE A 2 15.12 -47.77 -27.00
C ILE A 2 14.33 -47.63 -25.70
N GLY A 3 15.03 -47.30 -24.61
CA GLY A 3 14.36 -47.07 -23.33
C GLY A 3 13.35 -45.95 -23.49
N GLY A 4 12.10 -46.26 -23.24
CA GLY A 4 10.99 -45.29 -23.30
C GLY A 4 11.27 -44.16 -22.29
N VAL A 5 11.09 -42.92 -22.70
CA VAL A 5 11.15 -41.74 -21.82
C VAL A 5 10.12 -41.95 -20.70
N PRO A 6 10.53 -41.84 -19.42
CA PRO A 6 9.59 -41.97 -18.33
C PRO A 6 8.48 -40.92 -18.50
N ARG A 7 7.23 -41.39 -18.50
CA ARG A 7 6.07 -40.50 -18.57
C ARG A 7 5.49 -40.34 -17.16
N ILE A 8 5.11 -39.13 -16.80
CA ILE A 8 4.38 -38.88 -15.56
C ILE A 8 3.00 -39.53 -15.74
N SER A 9 2.66 -40.49 -14.86
CA SER A 9 1.40 -41.24 -14.91
C SER A 9 0.29 -40.57 -14.10
N SER A 10 0.65 -39.80 -13.09
CA SER A 10 -0.30 -39.04 -12.28
C SER A 10 0.41 -37.90 -11.61
N TYR A 11 -0.35 -36.91 -11.17
CA TYR A 11 0.09 -35.89 -10.23
C TYR A 11 -0.97 -35.77 -9.13
N SER A 12 -0.51 -35.33 -7.95
CA SER A 12 -1.39 -35.10 -6.82
C SER A 12 -1.07 -33.78 -6.14
N VAL A 13 -2.06 -33.24 -5.48
CA VAL A 13 -1.93 -32.07 -4.63
C VAL A 13 -2.43 -32.47 -3.25
N ASP A 14 -1.57 -32.31 -2.23
CA ASP A 14 -1.86 -32.68 -0.83
C ASP A 14 -2.44 -34.09 -0.69
N GLY A 15 -1.88 -35.07 -1.44
CA GLY A 15 -2.32 -36.45 -1.45
C GLY A 15 -3.62 -36.74 -2.19
N LYS A 16 -4.29 -35.73 -2.73
CA LYS A 16 -5.45 -35.93 -3.62
C LYS A 16 -5.00 -36.05 -5.06
N VAL A 17 -5.45 -37.05 -5.74
CA VAL A 17 -5.08 -37.35 -7.12
C VAL A 17 -6.19 -36.87 -8.06
N PRO A 18 -6.11 -35.68 -8.65
CA PRO A 18 -7.13 -35.18 -9.57
C PRO A 18 -7.04 -35.78 -10.95
N TYR A 19 -5.89 -36.35 -11.31
CA TYR A 19 -5.67 -36.97 -12.60
C TYR A 19 -4.77 -38.21 -12.48
N VAL A 20 -5.19 -39.32 -13.07
CA VAL A 20 -4.42 -40.57 -13.17
C VAL A 20 -4.36 -40.96 -14.63
N SER A 21 -3.15 -41.05 -15.18
CA SER A 21 -2.93 -41.67 -16.49
C SER A 21 -2.86 -43.20 -16.32
N VAL A 22 -3.52 -43.93 -17.20
CA VAL A 22 -3.57 -45.40 -17.17
C VAL A 22 -2.27 -46.08 -17.61
N SER A 23 -1.24 -45.34 -18.02
CA SER A 23 0.04 -45.90 -18.44
C SER A 23 1.21 -45.02 -18.02
N GLY A 24 2.03 -45.50 -17.13
CA GLY A 24 3.26 -44.85 -16.72
C GLY A 24 3.66 -45.22 -15.31
N ALA A 25 4.91 -45.01 -14.97
CA ALA A 25 5.52 -45.52 -13.74
C ALA A 25 5.90 -44.45 -12.72
N ALA A 26 5.62 -43.17 -12.96
CA ALA A 26 5.98 -42.10 -12.06
C ALA A 26 4.79 -41.28 -11.59
N ASN A 27 4.69 -41.09 -10.29
CA ASN A 27 3.74 -40.18 -9.66
C ASN A 27 4.49 -38.92 -9.24
N LEU A 28 3.94 -37.76 -9.54
CA LEU A 28 4.45 -36.47 -9.07
C LEU A 28 3.48 -35.92 -8.04
N ASN A 29 3.96 -35.76 -6.81
CA ASN A 29 3.17 -35.20 -5.74
C ASN A 29 3.67 -33.77 -5.45
N PHE A 30 2.79 -32.79 -5.51
CA PHE A 30 3.02 -31.42 -5.08
C PHE A 30 2.45 -31.27 -3.67
N ILE A 31 3.27 -30.80 -2.74
CA ILE A 31 2.87 -30.58 -1.34
C ILE A 31 2.89 -29.07 -1.13
N SER A 32 1.76 -28.54 -0.65
CA SER A 32 1.68 -27.14 -0.27
C SER A 32 2.53 -26.87 0.98
N GLY A 33 3.17 -25.70 1.02
CA GLY A 33 3.85 -25.16 2.21
C GLY A 33 3.08 -23.95 2.74
N ASP A 34 3.57 -23.37 3.84
CA ASP A 34 2.99 -22.18 4.43
C ASP A 34 2.96 -21.03 3.42
N GLY A 35 1.79 -20.41 3.26
CA GLY A 35 1.59 -19.29 2.34
C GLY A 35 1.49 -19.68 0.85
N VAL A 36 1.46 -20.98 0.52
CA VAL A 36 1.26 -21.47 -0.84
C VAL A 36 0.03 -22.37 -0.90
N ALA A 37 -0.94 -21.98 -1.70
CA ALA A 37 -2.09 -22.83 -2.01
C ALA A 37 -1.89 -23.53 -3.35
N LEU A 38 -2.12 -24.83 -3.36
CA LEU A 38 -2.07 -25.67 -4.54
C LEU A 38 -3.48 -26.15 -4.90
N SER A 39 -3.83 -26.09 -6.16
CA SER A 39 -5.02 -26.73 -6.69
C SER A 39 -4.69 -27.40 -8.01
N ALA A 40 -5.44 -28.44 -8.35
CA ALA A 40 -5.23 -29.15 -9.58
C ALA A 40 -6.55 -29.58 -10.21
N ASP A 41 -6.59 -29.55 -11.54
CA ASP A 41 -7.69 -30.05 -12.35
C ASP A 41 -7.15 -30.81 -13.56
N GLU A 42 -8.02 -31.18 -14.49
CA GLU A 42 -7.64 -31.88 -15.72
C GLU A 42 -6.68 -31.11 -16.64
N LYS A 43 -6.53 -29.77 -16.42
CA LYS A 43 -5.68 -28.91 -17.21
C LYS A 43 -4.29 -28.71 -16.60
N GLY A 44 -4.11 -29.06 -15.31
CA GLY A 44 -2.81 -28.93 -14.66
C GLY A 44 -2.86 -28.59 -13.17
N VAL A 45 -1.70 -28.19 -12.65
CA VAL A 45 -1.53 -27.73 -11.29
C VAL A 45 -1.46 -26.22 -11.27
N LYS A 46 -2.33 -25.58 -10.52
CA LYS A 46 -2.29 -24.15 -10.23
C LYS A 46 -1.59 -23.93 -8.90
N ILE A 47 -0.57 -23.10 -8.91
CA ILE A 47 0.13 -22.64 -7.71
C ILE A 47 -0.30 -21.21 -7.45
N SER A 48 -0.80 -20.93 -6.26
CA SER A 48 -1.15 -19.58 -5.83
C SER A 48 -0.49 -19.26 -4.49
N CYS A 49 -0.06 -18.02 -4.32
CA CYS A 49 0.41 -17.55 -3.03
C CYS A 49 -0.79 -17.05 -2.21
N ASP A 50 -0.88 -17.51 -0.99
CA ASP A 50 -1.87 -17.04 0.00
C ASP A 50 -1.24 -15.91 0.85
N LEU A 51 -0.61 -14.97 0.17
CA LEU A 51 -0.08 -13.77 0.81
C LEU A 51 -1.20 -12.73 0.94
N PRO A 52 -1.24 -11.97 2.04
CA PRO A 52 -2.23 -10.90 2.23
C PRO A 52 -1.95 -9.67 1.33
N ILE A 53 -1.30 -9.88 0.19
CA ILE A 53 -0.99 -8.86 -0.82
C ILE A 53 -1.77 -9.19 -2.08
N GLU A 54 -2.59 -8.27 -2.50
CA GLU A 54 -3.44 -8.37 -3.69
C GLU A 54 -3.03 -7.32 -4.72
N LYS A 55 -3.34 -7.60 -5.98
CA LYS A 55 -3.25 -6.59 -7.03
C LYS A 55 -4.28 -5.49 -6.78
N GLY A 56 -3.87 -4.24 -6.84
CA GLY A 56 -4.77 -3.09 -6.89
C GLY A 56 -5.43 -2.92 -8.26
N THR A 57 -6.22 -1.88 -8.43
CA THR A 57 -6.87 -1.55 -9.71
C THR A 57 -5.99 -0.72 -10.63
N GLY A 58 -4.99 -0.03 -10.09
CA GLY A 58 -3.97 0.67 -10.88
C GLY A 58 -3.01 -0.29 -11.58
N VAL A 59 -2.36 0.17 -12.63
CA VAL A 59 -1.33 -0.61 -13.34
C VAL A 59 -0.16 -0.87 -12.39
N ALA A 60 0.24 -2.14 -12.22
CA ALA A 60 1.32 -2.56 -11.32
C ALA A 60 1.15 -2.13 -9.86
N SER A 61 -0.07 -1.78 -9.42
CA SER A 61 -0.36 -1.41 -8.04
C SER A 61 -0.61 -2.64 -7.17
N LEU A 62 -0.33 -2.49 -5.87
CA LEU A 62 -0.49 -3.52 -4.86
C LEU A 62 -1.29 -2.98 -3.68
N LYS A 63 -2.01 -3.86 -3.00
CA LYS A 63 -2.68 -3.55 -1.73
C LYS A 63 -2.50 -4.72 -0.76
N ALA A 64 -2.30 -4.41 0.50
CA ALA A 64 -2.32 -5.41 1.56
C ALA A 64 -3.76 -5.56 2.04
N ASN A 65 -4.36 -6.73 1.85
CA ASN A 65 -5.75 -7.12 2.12
C ASN A 65 -6.83 -6.46 1.24
N SER A 66 -8.02 -7.06 1.26
CA SER A 66 -9.16 -6.69 0.42
C SER A 66 -9.83 -5.36 0.80
N GLY A 67 -9.65 -4.90 2.05
CA GLY A 67 -10.23 -3.64 2.55
C GLY A 67 -9.51 -2.38 2.08
N ASN A 68 -8.34 -2.52 1.44
CA ASN A 68 -7.56 -1.40 0.93
C ASN A 68 -7.80 -1.18 -0.56
N SER A 69 -7.51 0.03 -1.05
CA SER A 69 -7.73 0.43 -2.44
C SER A 69 -6.47 1.06 -3.02
N ALA A 70 -5.81 0.41 -3.98
CA ALA A 70 -4.66 0.94 -4.71
C ALA A 70 -5.07 1.21 -6.17
N LYS A 71 -5.32 2.48 -6.51
CA LYS A 71 -5.85 2.92 -7.81
C LYS A 71 -4.81 3.59 -8.69
N GLY A 72 -3.83 4.29 -8.10
CA GLY A 72 -2.72 4.87 -8.86
C GLY A 72 -1.81 3.79 -9.46
N ALA A 73 -1.17 4.08 -10.58
CA ALA A 73 -0.18 3.17 -11.17
C ALA A 73 1.04 3.04 -10.24
N SER A 74 1.56 1.82 -10.09
CA SER A 74 2.69 1.52 -9.20
C SER A 74 2.51 1.98 -7.75
N SER A 75 1.26 2.13 -7.29
CA SER A 75 0.93 2.56 -5.94
C SER A 75 0.82 1.38 -4.97
N PHE A 76 0.94 1.65 -3.67
CA PHE A 76 0.81 0.64 -2.62
C PHE A 76 -0.04 1.14 -1.46
N ALA A 77 -1.08 0.37 -1.10
CA ALA A 77 -1.96 0.65 0.02
C ALA A 77 -1.90 -0.47 1.04
N GLU A 78 -1.42 -0.17 2.25
CA GLU A 78 -1.32 -1.13 3.37
C GLU A 78 -2.00 -0.61 4.63
N GLY A 79 -2.36 -1.52 5.53
CA GLY A 79 -3.06 -1.18 6.77
C GLY A 79 -4.54 -1.50 6.73
N ILE A 80 -5.41 -0.62 7.22
CA ILE A 80 -6.85 -0.84 7.34
C ILE A 80 -7.62 0.25 6.59
N GLY A 81 -8.35 -0.10 5.55
CA GLY A 81 -9.18 0.84 4.80
C GLY A 81 -8.39 1.97 4.14
N THR A 82 -7.10 1.75 3.84
CA THR A 82 -6.26 2.75 3.18
C THR A 82 -6.56 2.83 1.69
N GLN A 83 -6.26 3.97 1.11
CA GLN A 83 -6.44 4.22 -0.31
C GLN A 83 -5.29 5.02 -0.91
N THR A 84 -4.94 4.70 -2.15
CA THR A 84 -4.04 5.48 -3.00
C THR A 84 -4.77 5.80 -4.31
N LEU A 85 -4.72 7.05 -4.74
CA LEU A 85 -5.38 7.52 -5.97
C LEU A 85 -4.38 7.91 -7.05
N HIS A 86 -3.15 8.27 -6.64
CA HIS A 86 -2.12 8.82 -7.51
C HIS A 86 -1.02 7.81 -7.82
N ASP A 87 -0.33 8.01 -8.93
CA ASP A 87 0.77 7.15 -9.36
C ASP A 87 1.93 7.21 -8.37
N ALA A 88 2.53 6.04 -8.11
CA ALA A 88 3.60 5.85 -7.12
C ALA A 88 3.25 6.26 -5.68
N GLU A 89 2.00 6.53 -5.38
CA GLU A 89 1.55 6.85 -4.02
C GLU A 89 1.66 5.64 -3.09
N HIS A 90 2.11 5.87 -1.86
CA HIS A 90 2.11 4.87 -0.80
C HIS A 90 1.29 5.36 0.39
N ALA A 91 0.34 4.53 0.83
CA ALA A 91 -0.51 4.80 1.98
C ALA A 91 -0.39 3.70 3.03
N SER A 92 -0.25 4.09 4.30
CA SER A 92 -0.20 3.19 5.45
C SER A 92 -1.15 3.63 6.57
N GLY A 93 -1.24 2.84 7.65
CA GLY A 93 -2.06 3.16 8.81
C GLY A 93 -3.54 2.80 8.62
N LYS A 94 -4.44 3.75 8.91
CA LYS A 94 -5.89 3.49 8.87
C LYS A 94 -6.62 4.64 8.21
N PHE A 95 -7.53 4.32 7.26
CA PHE A 95 -8.47 5.28 6.67
C PHE A 95 -7.81 6.64 6.37
N ASN A 96 -6.73 6.61 5.57
CA ASN A 96 -6.05 7.82 5.11
C ASN A 96 -6.91 8.60 4.11
N VAL A 97 -6.54 9.84 3.86
CA VAL A 97 -6.98 10.64 2.72
C VAL A 97 -5.87 10.67 1.68
N SER A 98 -6.20 10.47 0.42
CA SER A 98 -5.31 10.73 -0.71
C SER A 98 -5.77 12.04 -1.34
N HIS A 99 -5.01 13.10 -1.13
CA HIS A 99 -5.36 14.45 -1.59
C HIS A 99 -4.88 14.68 -3.02
N ASN A 100 -5.61 15.51 -3.73
CA ASN A 100 -5.25 15.98 -5.06
C ASN A 100 -5.22 17.51 -5.10
N ASN A 101 -4.76 18.07 -6.20
CA ASN A 101 -4.58 19.50 -6.40
C ASN A 101 -5.86 20.37 -6.25
N ALA A 102 -7.04 19.76 -6.19
CA ALA A 102 -8.30 20.46 -5.99
C ALA A 102 -8.75 20.47 -4.52
N ASP A 103 -8.11 19.65 -3.68
CA ASP A 103 -8.47 19.55 -2.28
C ASP A 103 -7.96 20.78 -1.52
N LYS A 104 -8.85 21.33 -0.72
CA LYS A 104 -8.50 22.41 0.20
C LYS A 104 -8.37 21.81 1.59
N PHE A 105 -7.23 21.98 2.21
CA PHE A 105 -7.14 21.79 3.64
C PHE A 105 -7.94 22.92 4.29
N THR A 106 -9.03 22.57 4.98
CA THR A 106 -9.95 23.57 5.56
C THR A 106 -9.43 24.21 6.83
N ASP A 107 -8.29 23.76 7.35
CA ASP A 107 -7.76 24.19 8.63
C ASP A 107 -6.38 24.83 8.53
N ASP A 108 -6.31 26.15 8.78
CA ASP A 108 -5.13 26.93 9.16
C ASP A 108 -3.85 26.84 8.29
N HIS A 109 -3.98 26.52 7.03
CA HIS A 109 -2.88 26.73 6.10
C HIS A 109 -2.94 28.17 5.62
N ALA A 110 -1.96 28.96 5.95
CA ALA A 110 -1.90 30.39 5.65
C ALA A 110 -2.07 30.73 4.15
N ASP A 111 -1.92 29.73 3.30
CA ASP A 111 -2.03 29.80 1.83
C ASP A 111 -3.18 28.96 1.25
N GLY A 112 -3.90 28.17 2.05
CA GLY A 112 -5.24 27.61 1.72
C GLY A 112 -5.35 26.70 0.51
N THR A 113 -4.27 26.37 -0.18
CA THR A 113 -4.26 25.52 -1.37
C THR A 113 -3.03 24.63 -1.44
N ILE A 114 -3.26 23.35 -1.74
CA ILE A 114 -2.19 22.41 -2.06
C ILE A 114 -1.59 22.72 -3.44
N GLY A 115 -2.19 23.66 -4.17
CA GLY A 115 -1.79 23.97 -5.55
C GLY A 115 -2.11 22.82 -6.51
N THR A 116 -1.13 22.36 -7.26
CA THR A 116 -1.24 21.19 -8.16
C THR A 116 -0.64 19.92 -7.57
N ALA A 117 -0.31 19.93 -6.27
CA ALA A 117 0.36 18.82 -5.61
C ALA A 117 -0.58 17.64 -5.33
N HIS A 118 -0.01 16.45 -5.31
CA HIS A 118 -0.69 15.19 -4.98
C HIS A 118 0.02 14.51 -3.80
N THR A 119 -0.73 13.72 -3.05
CA THR A 119 -0.14 12.86 -2.02
C THR A 119 0.78 11.83 -2.67
N VAL A 120 2.01 11.73 -2.19
CA VAL A 120 2.94 10.65 -2.55
C VAL A 120 3.14 9.66 -1.41
N TYR A 121 3.00 10.11 -0.17
CA TYR A 121 3.04 9.24 1.00
C TYR A 121 2.09 9.73 2.08
N SER A 122 1.34 8.81 2.71
CA SER A 122 0.49 9.16 3.84
C SER A 122 0.44 8.08 4.92
N ILE A 123 0.33 8.53 6.18
CA ILE A 123 0.01 7.70 7.33
C ILE A 123 -1.38 8.09 7.81
N GLY A 124 -2.34 7.21 7.57
CA GLY A 124 -3.72 7.40 7.98
C GLY A 124 -3.93 7.23 9.49
N GLY A 125 -4.82 8.02 10.05
CA GLY A 125 -5.26 7.96 11.45
C GLY A 125 -6.77 8.06 11.59
N GLY A 126 -7.52 7.81 10.51
CA GLY A 126 -8.98 7.77 10.51
C GLY A 126 -9.55 6.56 11.25
N THR A 127 -10.86 6.57 11.46
CA THR A 127 -11.57 5.49 12.18
C THR A 127 -12.54 4.73 11.29
N SER A 128 -12.93 5.29 10.15
CA SER A 128 -13.87 4.70 9.19
C SER A 128 -13.76 5.38 7.83
N ASP A 129 -14.51 4.87 6.84
CA ASP A 129 -14.62 5.49 5.51
C ASP A 129 -15.21 6.90 5.54
N THR A 130 -16.01 7.22 6.57
CA THR A 130 -16.61 8.55 6.75
C THR A 130 -15.81 9.45 7.70
N ASP A 131 -14.78 8.90 8.34
CA ASP A 131 -13.85 9.65 9.20
C ASP A 131 -12.41 9.31 8.79
N ARG A 132 -12.04 9.76 7.60
CA ARG A 132 -10.69 9.62 7.04
C ARG A 132 -9.86 10.83 7.40
N LYS A 133 -8.60 10.59 7.78
CA LYS A 133 -7.61 11.65 8.05
C LYS A 133 -6.20 11.12 7.96
N ASN A 134 -5.26 12.00 7.71
CA ASN A 134 -3.84 11.71 7.78
C ASN A 134 -3.26 12.20 9.10
N LEU A 135 -2.33 11.45 9.67
CA LEU A 135 -1.47 11.90 10.77
C LEU A 135 -0.22 12.59 10.23
N PHE A 136 0.23 12.10 9.09
CA PHE A 136 1.40 12.59 8.37
C PHE A 136 1.17 12.42 6.87
N GLU A 137 1.62 13.39 6.09
CA GLU A 137 1.47 13.37 4.63
C GLU A 137 2.61 14.11 3.95
N VAL A 138 3.10 13.55 2.85
CA VAL A 138 4.09 14.15 1.97
C VAL A 138 3.46 14.34 0.60
N MET A 139 3.64 15.54 0.05
CA MET A 139 3.16 15.91 -1.28
C MET A 139 4.29 15.84 -2.30
N ASP A 140 3.95 15.67 -3.57
CA ASP A 140 4.91 15.59 -4.68
C ASP A 140 5.68 16.89 -4.95
N ASN A 141 5.20 18.02 -4.43
CA ASN A 141 5.90 19.31 -4.44
C ASN A 141 6.90 19.48 -3.28
N GLY A 142 7.01 18.45 -2.40
CA GLY A 142 7.90 18.47 -1.24
C GLY A 142 7.28 19.02 0.04
N ASP A 143 6.04 19.48 0.03
CA ASP A 143 5.34 19.89 1.24
C ASP A 143 5.06 18.70 2.14
N ILE A 144 5.21 18.92 3.45
CA ILE A 144 4.91 17.92 4.47
C ILE A 144 3.84 18.51 5.39
N TYR A 145 2.80 17.74 5.62
CA TYR A 145 1.72 18.08 6.55
C TYR A 145 1.66 17.08 7.70
N ILE A 146 1.38 17.61 8.88
CA ILE A 146 1.18 16.80 10.10
C ILE A 146 -0.12 17.18 10.79
N LEU A 147 -0.74 16.21 11.45
CA LEU A 147 -1.88 16.47 12.34
C LEU A 147 -1.33 16.85 13.72
N PHE A 148 -1.31 18.13 14.01
CA PHE A 148 -0.80 18.67 15.27
C PHE A 148 -1.92 19.32 16.07
N LYS A 149 -2.17 18.86 17.30
CA LYS A 149 -3.25 19.35 18.17
C LYS A 149 -4.63 19.40 17.48
N GLY A 150 -4.93 18.36 16.67
CA GLY A 150 -6.21 18.25 15.96
C GLY A 150 -6.36 19.08 14.70
N LYS A 151 -5.31 19.77 14.28
CA LYS A 151 -5.29 20.57 13.05
C LYS A 151 -4.19 20.12 12.10
N TYR A 152 -4.46 20.13 10.81
CA TYR A 152 -3.41 19.94 9.81
C TYR A 152 -2.54 21.17 9.74
N ARG A 153 -1.23 20.97 9.86
CA ARG A 153 -0.23 22.04 9.79
C ARG A 153 0.85 21.66 8.79
N ARG A 154 1.19 22.60 7.90
CA ARG A 154 2.37 22.47 7.07
C ARG A 154 3.60 22.54 7.98
N LEU A 155 4.50 21.56 7.84
CA LEU A 155 5.67 21.46 8.72
C LEU A 155 6.55 22.71 8.62
N GLN A 156 6.75 23.25 7.41
CA GLN A 156 7.53 24.47 7.22
C GLN A 156 6.93 25.64 8.02
N THR A 157 5.62 25.88 7.88
CA THR A 157 4.95 26.97 8.64
C THR A 157 5.06 26.77 10.15
N LEU A 158 4.91 25.51 10.62
CA LEU A 158 5.07 25.22 12.04
C LEU A 158 6.49 25.48 12.55
N LEU A 159 7.50 25.22 11.73
CA LEU A 159 8.89 25.50 12.06
C LEU A 159 9.15 27.02 12.03
N ASP A 160 8.68 27.73 11.02
CA ASP A 160 8.82 29.18 10.88
C ASP A 160 8.12 29.92 12.03
N ASP A 161 6.95 29.45 12.48
CA ASP A 161 6.22 29.98 13.63
C ASP A 161 6.91 29.70 14.98
N THR A 162 7.78 28.69 15.03
CA THR A 162 8.40 28.22 16.29
C THR A 162 9.84 28.67 16.41
N PHE A 163 10.54 28.82 15.30
CA PHE A 163 11.97 29.17 15.28
C PHE A 163 12.24 30.36 14.38
N THR A 164 13.08 31.25 14.84
CA THR A 164 13.74 32.24 13.98
C THR A 164 15.20 31.90 13.86
N VAL A 165 15.74 32.08 12.67
CA VAL A 165 17.17 31.97 12.40
C VAL A 165 17.68 33.39 12.22
N SER A 166 18.57 33.86 13.11
CA SER A 166 19.25 35.14 12.93
C SER A 166 20.33 35.04 11.85
N ASP A 167 20.77 36.18 11.33
CA ASP A 167 21.86 36.27 10.34
C ASP A 167 23.15 35.58 10.80
N ASP A 168 23.31 35.37 12.12
CA ASP A 168 24.44 34.68 12.75
C ASP A 168 24.24 33.15 12.84
N ASN A 169 23.22 32.60 12.19
CA ASN A 169 22.82 31.17 12.29
C ASN A 169 22.46 30.71 13.72
N VAL A 170 21.97 31.62 14.55
CA VAL A 170 21.47 31.28 15.88
C VAL A 170 19.99 30.94 15.80
N PHE A 171 19.63 29.72 16.22
CA PHE A 171 18.24 29.33 16.36
C PHE A 171 17.65 29.92 17.64
N THR A 172 16.63 30.71 17.50
CA THR A 172 15.87 31.24 18.64
C THR A 172 14.48 30.60 18.66
N ILE A 173 14.12 30.06 19.81
CA ILE A 173 12.76 29.56 20.03
C ILE A 173 11.87 30.76 20.29
N ILE A 174 10.84 30.96 19.48
CA ILE A 174 9.80 31.94 19.72
C ILE A 174 8.94 31.41 20.87
N SER A 175 9.18 31.84 22.09
CA SER A 175 8.29 31.55 23.20
C SER A 175 7.12 32.52 23.12
N ASP A 176 5.88 31.97 22.94
CA ASP A 176 4.68 32.76 23.21
C ASP A 176 4.70 33.20 24.67
N SER A 177 5.08 34.41 24.92
CA SER A 177 4.84 35.03 26.20
C SER A 177 3.35 35.38 26.27
N LYS A 178 2.57 34.46 26.91
CA LYS A 178 1.26 34.82 27.44
C LYS A 178 1.40 35.53 28.75
#